data_77fa6d878cb7a5773d4f4025fa0b7a08
#
_entry.id   77fa6d878cb7a5773d4f4025fa0b7a08
#
_cell.length_a   1.000
_cell.length_b   1.000
_cell.length_c   1.000
_cell.angle_alpha   90.00
_cell.angle_beta   90.00
_cell.angle_gamma   90.00
#
_symmetry.space_group_name_H-M   'P 1'
#
loop_
_entity.id
_entity.type
_entity.pdbx_description
1 polymer ?
#
loop_
_entity_poly.entity_id
_entity_poly.type
_entity_poly.pdbx_seq_one_letter_code
_entity_poly.pdbx_strand_id
1 'polypeptide(L)'
;MKTLIKICGIRRLDDLECAIEHGADFIGFVFVKSSPRYIDAKSVASLVRSIPDKIKTVGVMQHATQSILDSILKDFRPSYIQTDANDFASLNLPTDIKKIKVYREEQNFDFSSIDDQSLALLEGPVSGSGELVNRAFLKEACEKKRLMIAGG
;
A
#
# COMPACT_ATOMS: atom_id res chain seq x y z
N MET A 1 -19.72 5.78 -8.71
CA MET A 1 -18.58 4.94 -8.28
C MET A 1 -18.18 5.39 -6.88
N LYS A 2 -18.02 4.45 -5.91
CA LYS A 2 -17.62 4.81 -4.54
C LYS A 2 -16.10 5.04 -4.51
N THR A 3 -15.64 6.13 -3.89
CA THR A 3 -14.22 6.31 -3.54
C THR A 3 -13.84 5.33 -2.41
N LEU A 4 -12.74 4.62 -2.56
CA LEU A 4 -12.20 3.72 -1.54
C LEU A 4 -11.13 4.44 -0.72
N ILE A 5 -11.11 4.15 0.59
CA ILE A 5 -10.23 4.80 1.55
C ILE A 5 -9.23 3.79 2.10
N LYS A 6 -7.94 4.11 2.03
CA LYS A 6 -6.86 3.36 2.68
C LYS A 6 -6.25 4.17 3.81
N ILE A 7 -6.24 3.61 5.01
CA ILE A 7 -5.51 4.16 6.17
C ILE A 7 -4.22 3.35 6.34
N CYS A 8 -3.09 4.05 6.32
CA CYS A 8 -1.76 3.41 6.28
C CYS A 8 -0.92 3.74 7.51
N GLY A 9 -0.24 2.72 8.04
CA GLY A 9 0.65 2.88 9.18
C GLY A 9 -0.02 2.68 10.53
N ILE A 10 -1.06 1.87 10.57
CA ILE A 10 -1.71 1.43 11.80
C ILE A 10 -0.73 0.61 12.64
N ARG A 11 -0.67 0.93 13.95
CA ARG A 11 0.22 0.27 14.93
C ARG A 11 -0.49 -0.12 16.22
N ARG A 12 -1.64 0.45 16.50
CA ARG A 12 -2.39 0.28 17.74
C ARG A 12 -3.81 -0.16 17.45
N LEU A 13 -4.40 -0.87 18.41
CA LEU A 13 -5.79 -1.33 18.28
C LEU A 13 -6.77 -0.17 18.20
N ASP A 14 -6.60 0.86 19.05
CA ASP A 14 -7.46 2.04 19.06
C ASP A 14 -7.50 2.75 17.69
N ASP A 15 -6.32 2.88 17.03
CA ASP A 15 -6.21 3.50 15.70
C ASP A 15 -6.89 2.62 14.64
N LEU A 16 -6.77 1.28 14.78
CA LEU A 16 -7.42 0.32 13.91
C LEU A 16 -8.94 0.40 14.02
N GLU A 17 -9.47 0.37 15.23
CA GLU A 17 -10.90 0.45 15.51
C GLU A 17 -11.49 1.76 14.97
N CYS A 18 -10.82 2.89 15.23
CA CYS A 18 -11.20 4.19 14.68
C CYS A 18 -11.25 4.17 13.14
N ALA A 19 -10.24 3.61 12.49
CA ALA A 19 -10.21 3.52 11.02
C ALA A 19 -11.36 2.65 10.48
N ILE A 20 -11.68 1.55 11.15
CA ILE A 20 -12.79 0.65 10.79
C ILE A 20 -14.15 1.37 10.94
N GLU A 21 -14.38 2.02 12.07
CA GLU A 21 -15.61 2.75 12.35
C GLU A 21 -15.87 3.88 11.34
N HIS A 22 -14.81 4.55 10.89
CA HIS A 22 -14.90 5.64 9.92
C HIS A 22 -14.83 5.17 8.45
N GLY A 23 -14.97 3.87 8.22
CA GLY A 23 -15.24 3.31 6.90
C GLY A 23 -14.02 3.12 6.01
N ALA A 24 -12.85 2.84 6.58
CA ALA A 24 -11.70 2.41 5.81
C ALA A 24 -12.00 1.12 5.02
N ASP A 25 -11.64 1.11 3.74
CA ASP A 25 -11.75 -0.06 2.87
C ASP A 25 -10.44 -0.88 2.88
N PHE A 26 -9.29 -0.22 3.17
CA PHE A 26 -7.96 -0.83 3.28
C PHE A 26 -7.26 -0.37 4.56
N ILE A 27 -6.57 -1.30 5.21
CA ILE A 27 -5.70 -1.04 6.36
C ILE A 27 -4.27 -1.45 5.99
N GLY A 28 -3.32 -0.49 6.09
CA GLY A 28 -1.91 -0.69 5.79
C GLY A 28 -1.04 -0.81 7.03
N PHE A 29 -0.14 -1.81 7.03
CA PHE A 29 0.89 -2.03 8.03
C PHE A 29 2.27 -1.84 7.41
N VAL A 30 3.13 -1.00 8.01
CA VAL A 30 4.39 -0.58 7.41
C VAL A 30 5.53 -1.44 7.96
N PHE A 31 6.18 -2.20 7.08
CA PHE A 31 7.32 -3.05 7.39
C PHE A 31 8.67 -2.43 7.00
N VAL A 32 8.71 -1.12 6.85
CA VAL A 32 9.92 -0.33 6.59
C VAL A 32 10.55 0.08 7.92
N LYS A 33 11.67 -0.54 8.30
CA LYS A 33 12.29 -0.36 9.64
C LYS A 33 12.67 1.08 9.98
N SER A 34 13.02 1.89 8.98
CA SER A 34 13.34 3.32 9.15
C SER A 34 12.10 4.20 9.33
N SER A 35 10.91 3.69 9.08
CA SER A 35 9.67 4.44 9.20
C SER A 35 9.26 4.62 10.66
N PRO A 36 8.82 5.81 11.10
CA PRO A 36 8.22 6.01 12.42
C PRO A 36 6.93 5.20 12.60
N ARG A 37 6.34 4.70 11.51
CA ARG A 37 5.13 3.87 11.50
C ARG A 37 5.43 2.37 11.37
N TYR A 38 6.69 1.96 11.55
CA TYR A 38 7.08 0.56 11.50
C TYR A 38 6.34 -0.28 12.54
N ILE A 39 5.92 -1.48 12.11
CA ILE A 39 5.36 -2.52 12.98
C ILE A 39 5.90 -3.88 12.51
N ASP A 40 6.18 -4.79 13.44
CA ASP A 40 6.60 -6.15 13.11
C ASP A 40 5.40 -7.07 12.80
N ALA A 41 5.65 -8.14 12.05
CA ALA A 41 4.59 -9.03 11.56
C ALA A 41 3.84 -9.78 12.68
N LYS A 42 4.52 -10.10 13.81
CA LYS A 42 3.88 -10.77 14.96
C LYS A 42 2.88 -9.84 15.64
N SER A 43 3.25 -8.57 15.81
CA SER A 43 2.34 -7.55 16.34
C SER A 43 1.12 -7.36 15.44
N VAL A 44 1.31 -7.35 14.11
CA VAL A 44 0.22 -7.28 13.14
C VAL A 44 -0.71 -8.48 13.26
N ALA A 45 -0.19 -9.69 13.46
CA ALA A 45 -1.00 -10.90 13.59
C ALA A 45 -2.03 -10.83 14.74
N SER A 46 -1.75 -10.05 15.77
CA SER A 46 -2.70 -9.78 16.85
C SER A 46 -3.79 -8.80 16.45
N LEU A 47 -3.44 -7.74 15.71
CA LEU A 47 -4.37 -6.70 15.28
C LEU A 47 -5.35 -7.19 14.22
N VAL A 48 -4.90 -8.01 13.26
CA VAL A 48 -5.73 -8.46 12.13
C VAL A 48 -6.95 -9.28 12.53
N ARG A 49 -6.94 -9.88 13.72
CA ARG A 49 -8.08 -10.63 14.25
C ARG A 49 -9.33 -9.77 14.45
N SER A 50 -9.15 -8.47 14.62
CA SER A 50 -10.24 -7.49 14.80
C SER A 50 -10.71 -6.88 13.47
N ILE A 51 -10.08 -7.24 12.32
CA ILE A 51 -10.42 -6.66 11.02
C ILE A 51 -11.54 -7.47 10.35
N PRO A 52 -12.68 -6.87 10.02
CA PRO A 52 -13.74 -7.53 9.26
C PRO A 52 -13.27 -7.97 7.86
N ASP A 53 -13.76 -9.10 7.35
CA ASP A 53 -13.37 -9.69 6.05
C ASP A 53 -13.55 -8.74 4.86
N LYS A 54 -14.51 -7.82 4.95
CA LYS A 54 -14.77 -6.81 3.92
C LYS A 54 -13.61 -5.81 3.74
N ILE A 55 -12.79 -5.59 4.79
CA ILE A 55 -11.66 -4.67 4.77
C ILE A 55 -10.42 -5.41 4.30
N LYS A 56 -9.66 -4.82 3.38
CA LYS A 56 -8.46 -5.45 2.82
C LYS A 56 -7.22 -5.01 3.58
N THR A 57 -6.40 -5.98 3.96
CA THR A 57 -5.11 -5.72 4.63
C THR A 57 -4.01 -5.53 3.61
N VAL A 58 -3.08 -4.61 3.89
CA VAL A 58 -1.96 -4.27 3.01
C VAL A 58 -0.66 -4.31 3.79
N GLY A 59 0.28 -5.17 3.35
CA GLY A 59 1.67 -5.14 3.81
C GLY A 59 2.46 -4.13 2.99
N VAL A 60 2.94 -3.07 3.64
CA VAL A 60 3.67 -1.97 2.97
C VAL A 60 5.17 -2.15 3.16
N MET A 61 5.89 -2.27 2.06
CA MET A 61 7.34 -2.38 2.00
C MET A 61 7.93 -1.28 1.13
N GLN A 62 9.23 -1.12 1.18
CA GLN A 62 10.03 -0.26 0.32
C GLN A 62 11.33 -0.99 0.00
N HIS A 63 11.78 -0.96 -1.26
CA HIS A 63 12.95 -1.72 -1.72
C HIS A 63 12.87 -3.19 -1.28
N ALA A 64 11.74 -3.82 -1.59
CA ALA A 64 11.38 -5.13 -1.10
C ALA A 64 12.31 -6.21 -1.65
N THR A 65 12.75 -7.11 -0.76
CA THR A 65 13.48 -8.32 -1.13
C THR A 65 12.64 -9.56 -0.78
N GLN A 66 12.92 -10.70 -1.42
CA GLN A 66 12.23 -11.96 -1.11
C GLN A 66 12.36 -12.33 0.37
N SER A 67 13.54 -12.14 0.96
CA SER A 67 13.78 -12.43 2.39
C SER A 67 12.89 -11.62 3.32
N ILE A 68 12.67 -10.32 3.02
CA ILE A 68 11.76 -9.47 3.80
C ILE A 68 10.32 -9.97 3.63
N LEU A 69 9.89 -10.23 2.40
CA LEU A 69 8.56 -10.77 2.12
C LEU A 69 8.31 -12.07 2.87
N ASP A 70 9.22 -13.04 2.77
CA ASP A 70 9.10 -14.34 3.43
C ASP A 70 9.02 -14.19 4.96
N SER A 71 9.79 -13.25 5.53
CA SER A 71 9.75 -12.98 6.97
C SER A 71 8.39 -12.43 7.43
N ILE A 72 7.74 -11.62 6.63
CA ILE A 72 6.41 -11.08 6.91
C ILE A 72 5.37 -12.19 6.80
N LEU A 73 5.44 -12.99 5.73
CA LEU A 73 4.45 -14.03 5.42
C LEU A 73 4.44 -15.20 6.44
N LYS A 74 5.47 -15.32 7.28
CA LYS A 74 5.48 -16.30 8.40
C LYS A 74 4.40 -16.02 9.44
N ASP A 75 4.15 -14.76 9.75
CA ASP A 75 3.28 -14.35 10.85
C ASP A 75 2.04 -13.59 10.37
N PHE A 76 2.10 -12.98 9.17
CA PHE A 76 1.02 -12.17 8.62
C PHE A 76 0.84 -12.39 7.12
N ARG A 77 -0.39 -12.76 6.72
CA ARG A 77 -0.77 -12.94 5.31
C ARG A 77 -1.74 -11.84 4.87
N PRO A 78 -1.24 -10.78 4.23
CA PRO A 78 -2.08 -9.66 3.78
C PRO A 78 -2.89 -9.99 2.53
N SER A 79 -3.96 -9.22 2.28
CA SER A 79 -4.68 -9.25 0.99
C SER A 79 -3.86 -8.66 -0.16
N TYR A 80 -2.99 -7.70 0.17
CA TYR A 80 -2.14 -6.98 -0.79
C TYR A 80 -0.74 -6.77 -0.23
N ILE A 81 0.25 -6.82 -1.12
CA ILE A 81 1.59 -6.26 -0.89
C ILE A 81 1.71 -4.96 -1.69
N GLN A 82 2.18 -3.90 -1.01
CA GLN A 82 2.50 -2.61 -1.58
C GLN A 82 4.00 -2.38 -1.51
N THR A 83 4.63 -2.13 -2.66
CA THR A 83 6.04 -1.73 -2.78
C THR A 83 6.28 -1.04 -4.12
N ASP A 84 7.50 -0.56 -4.38
CA ASP A 84 7.87 0.04 -5.65
C ASP A 84 7.56 -0.90 -6.82
N ALA A 85 7.08 -0.35 -7.93
CA ALA A 85 6.62 -1.14 -9.08
C ALA A 85 7.69 -2.12 -9.59
N ASN A 86 8.95 -1.68 -9.60
CA ASN A 86 10.08 -2.47 -10.07
C ASN A 86 10.47 -3.64 -9.14
N ASP A 87 10.18 -3.54 -7.84
CA ASP A 87 10.50 -4.60 -6.88
C ASP A 87 9.80 -5.92 -7.22
N PHE A 88 8.59 -5.84 -7.78
CA PHE A 88 7.80 -7.02 -8.12
C PHE A 88 8.42 -7.93 -9.18
N ALA A 89 9.40 -7.45 -9.94
CA ALA A 89 10.13 -8.28 -10.91
C ALA A 89 11.00 -9.35 -10.22
N SER A 90 11.44 -9.08 -8.98
CA SER A 90 12.29 -9.97 -8.19
C SER A 90 11.56 -10.73 -7.09
N LEU A 91 10.25 -10.48 -6.90
CA LEU A 91 9.45 -11.08 -5.85
C LEU A 91 8.61 -12.24 -6.37
N ASN A 92 8.73 -13.39 -5.72
CA ASN A 92 7.84 -14.52 -5.89
C ASN A 92 6.66 -14.39 -4.92
N LEU A 93 5.59 -13.72 -5.35
CA LEU A 93 4.42 -13.45 -4.53
C LEU A 93 3.41 -14.61 -4.66
N PRO A 94 2.84 -15.11 -3.54
CA PRO A 94 1.74 -16.07 -3.59
C PRO A 94 0.56 -15.56 -4.42
N THR A 95 -0.09 -16.44 -5.17
CA THR A 95 -1.14 -16.11 -6.16
C THR A 95 -2.41 -15.49 -5.56
N ASP A 96 -2.66 -15.73 -4.28
CA ASP A 96 -3.79 -15.17 -3.52
C ASP A 96 -3.52 -13.76 -2.98
N ILE A 97 -2.26 -13.31 -3.01
CA ILE A 97 -1.87 -11.97 -2.57
C ILE A 97 -1.78 -11.04 -3.80
N LYS A 98 -2.54 -9.95 -3.78
CA LYS A 98 -2.59 -8.99 -4.86
C LYS A 98 -1.49 -7.93 -4.73
N LYS A 99 -1.23 -7.21 -5.83
CA LYS A 99 -0.18 -6.18 -5.90
C LYS A 99 -0.77 -4.78 -5.84
N ILE A 100 -0.14 -3.90 -5.06
CA ILE A 100 -0.27 -2.44 -5.16
C ILE A 100 1.12 -1.93 -5.57
N LYS A 101 1.25 -1.52 -6.82
CA LYS A 101 2.50 -1.00 -7.38
C LYS A 101 2.60 0.50 -7.14
N VAL A 102 3.67 0.91 -6.46
CA VAL A 102 3.93 2.33 -6.19
C VAL A 102 4.69 2.94 -7.36
N TYR A 103 4.16 4.04 -7.85
CA TYR A 103 4.77 4.90 -8.86
C TYR A 103 4.92 6.31 -8.28
N ARG A 104 6.08 6.93 -8.52
CA ARG A 104 6.35 8.29 -8.07
C ARG A 104 6.16 9.28 -9.20
N GLU A 105 5.77 10.50 -8.81
CA GLU A 105 5.72 11.60 -9.76
C GLU A 105 7.10 11.88 -10.34
N GLU A 106 7.24 11.72 -11.64
CA GLU A 106 8.44 11.99 -12.42
C GLU A 106 8.11 12.85 -13.63
N GLN A 107 9.06 13.67 -14.09
CA GLN A 107 8.91 14.36 -15.37
C GLN A 107 8.80 13.33 -16.50
N ASN A 108 7.80 13.50 -17.37
CA ASN A 108 7.52 12.59 -18.49
C ASN A 108 7.15 11.16 -18.09
N PHE A 109 6.46 10.99 -16.97
CA PHE A 109 5.96 9.69 -16.54
C PHE A 109 5.05 9.08 -17.63
N ASP A 110 5.36 7.85 -18.04
CA ASP A 110 4.54 7.13 -19.00
C ASP A 110 3.41 6.36 -18.32
N PHE A 111 2.20 6.89 -18.34
CA PHE A 111 1.02 6.23 -17.78
C PHE A 111 0.65 4.91 -18.48
N SER A 112 1.15 4.64 -19.69
CA SER A 112 0.95 3.36 -20.35
C SER A 112 1.70 2.21 -19.69
N SER A 113 2.76 2.53 -18.92
CA SER A 113 3.53 1.56 -18.14
C SER A 113 2.76 0.96 -16.95
N ILE A 114 1.65 1.58 -16.55
CA ILE A 114 0.79 1.08 -15.47
C ILE A 114 -0.02 -0.10 -16.02
N ASP A 115 0.19 -1.29 -15.46
CA ASP A 115 -0.57 -2.47 -15.86
C ASP A 115 -2.01 -2.45 -15.28
N ASP A 116 -2.94 -3.09 -15.99
CA ASP A 116 -4.35 -3.17 -15.58
C ASP A 116 -4.64 -4.32 -14.60
N GLN A 117 -3.65 -5.19 -14.35
CA GLN A 117 -3.78 -6.36 -13.48
C GLN A 117 -3.53 -6.04 -12.00
N SER A 118 -2.88 -4.90 -11.71
CA SER A 118 -2.50 -4.47 -10.37
C SER A 118 -3.20 -3.16 -10.00
N LEU A 119 -3.36 -2.90 -8.71
CA LEU A 119 -3.67 -1.55 -8.27
C LEU A 119 -2.39 -0.70 -8.39
N ALA A 120 -2.51 0.48 -8.98
CA ALA A 120 -1.44 1.46 -9.00
C ALA A 120 -1.68 2.50 -7.90
N LEU A 121 -0.62 2.82 -7.14
CA LEU A 121 -0.60 3.91 -6.18
C LEU A 121 0.37 4.98 -6.69
N LEU A 122 -0.15 6.20 -6.87
CA LEU A 122 0.65 7.36 -7.18
C LEU A 122 0.98 8.13 -5.91
N GLU A 123 2.24 8.47 -5.72
CA GLU A 123 2.69 9.32 -4.63
C GLU A 123 3.64 10.42 -5.14
N GLY A 124 3.88 11.44 -4.30
CA GLY A 124 4.86 12.48 -4.58
C GLY A 124 6.28 11.91 -4.74
N PRO A 125 7.26 12.76 -5.09
CA PRO A 125 8.62 12.33 -5.43
C PRO A 125 9.34 11.63 -4.27
N VAL A 126 8.93 11.94 -3.02
CA VAL A 126 9.53 11.35 -1.80
C VAL A 126 8.45 10.63 -0.97
N SER A 127 8.60 9.31 -0.85
CA SER A 127 7.67 8.48 -0.07
C SER A 127 7.55 8.94 1.39
N GLY A 128 6.32 9.14 1.84
CA GLY A 128 6.01 9.47 3.23
C GLY A 128 6.37 10.90 3.64
N SER A 129 6.77 11.78 2.72
CA SER A 129 7.07 13.19 2.99
C SER A 129 5.82 14.02 3.32
N GLY A 130 4.63 13.55 2.92
CA GLY A 130 3.40 14.32 2.98
C GLY A 130 3.28 15.35 1.85
N GLU A 131 4.19 15.36 0.87
CA GLU A 131 4.10 16.23 -0.29
C GLU A 131 2.93 15.81 -1.20
N LEU A 132 2.18 16.81 -1.66
CA LEU A 132 1.07 16.60 -2.56
C LEU A 132 1.56 16.26 -3.96
N VAL A 133 0.94 15.28 -4.57
CA VAL A 133 1.12 14.98 -6.01
C VAL A 133 0.58 16.13 -6.85
N ASN A 134 1.27 16.48 -7.93
CA ASN A 134 0.87 17.57 -8.82
C ASN A 134 -0.52 17.31 -9.44
N ARG A 135 -1.41 18.31 -9.40
CA ARG A 135 -2.79 18.17 -9.89
C ARG A 135 -2.89 17.87 -11.38
N ALA A 136 -1.99 18.40 -12.20
CA ALA A 136 -1.99 18.11 -13.64
C ALA A 136 -1.62 16.65 -13.91
N PHE A 137 -0.60 16.13 -13.19
CA PHE A 137 -0.21 14.73 -13.22
C PHE A 137 -1.36 13.82 -12.79
N LEU A 138 -2.04 14.14 -11.68
CA LEU A 138 -3.19 13.37 -11.20
C LEU A 138 -4.35 13.36 -12.19
N LYS A 139 -4.66 14.50 -12.82
CA LYS A 139 -5.75 14.60 -13.80
C LYS A 139 -5.50 13.66 -14.96
N GLU A 140 -4.32 13.70 -15.55
CA GLU A 140 -3.95 12.80 -16.65
C GLU A 140 -4.00 11.32 -16.24
N ALA A 141 -3.49 11.00 -15.06
CA ALA A 141 -3.50 9.65 -14.50
C ALA A 141 -4.93 9.10 -14.32
N CYS A 142 -5.81 9.90 -13.71
CA CYS A 142 -7.19 9.48 -13.40
C CYS A 142 -8.05 9.29 -14.66
N GLU A 143 -7.76 9.99 -15.75
CA GLU A 143 -8.44 9.80 -17.04
C GLU A 143 -8.10 8.44 -17.67
N LYS A 144 -6.94 7.88 -17.36
CA LYS A 144 -6.42 6.66 -17.99
C LYS A 144 -6.63 5.39 -17.15
N LYS A 145 -6.57 5.47 -15.83
CA LYS A 145 -6.52 4.28 -14.94
C LYS A 145 -7.29 4.47 -13.63
N ARG A 146 -7.68 3.33 -13.03
CA ARG A 146 -8.15 3.30 -11.64
C ARG A 146 -6.95 3.33 -10.71
N LEU A 147 -6.81 4.42 -9.96
CA LEU A 147 -5.63 4.70 -9.18
C LEU A 147 -5.96 4.87 -7.70
N MET A 148 -4.97 4.56 -6.87
CA MET A 148 -4.87 4.97 -5.49
C MET A 148 -3.92 6.18 -5.45
N ILE A 149 -4.29 7.22 -4.73
CA ILE A 149 -3.48 8.44 -4.62
C ILE A 149 -3.03 8.54 -3.16
N ALA A 150 -1.75 8.78 -2.94
CA ALA A 150 -1.16 9.01 -1.64
C ALA A 150 -0.44 10.37 -1.61
N GLY A 151 -0.31 10.92 -0.41
CA GLY A 151 0.30 12.23 -0.18
C GLY A 151 -0.72 13.25 0.32
N GLY A 152 -0.28 14.20 1.15
CA GLY A 152 -1.10 15.24 1.74
C GLY A 152 -0.95 15.34 3.22
#